data_9acd2e66107434b2fe4db2bdddb7e91b
#
_entry.id   9acd2e66107434b2fe4db2bdddb7e91b
#
_cell.length_a   1.000
_cell.length_b   1.000
_cell.length_c   1.000
_cell.angle_alpha   90.00
_cell.angle_beta   90.00
_cell.angle_gamma   90.00
#
_symmetry.space_group_name_H-M   'P 1'
#
loop_
_entity.id
_entity.type
_entity.pdbx_description
1 polymer ?
#
loop_
_entity_poly.entity_id
_entity_poly.type
_entity_poly.pdbx_seq_one_letter_code
_entity_poly.pdbx_strand_id
1 'polypeptide(L)'
;MSRLEDLVEIAYPGEPHCPIVLLLDTSGSMSIHGKIEEMKDGLRAFKEELGSDVLARKRVEIAVVTFGETVEVAHPFSLVDAFTPPEISAAGLTPMGEAILCAITLIKERKEQYRTAGIDSYRPWIFLVTDGEPTDMYGGDALWEEVTGAIRTGEENGEFFFFPVGAEPADMKILAAISPPGRDPVRLRENRFSDMFVWLSRSQAKVSTSVTGDQVILEDFFGPGGWGELPLF
;
A
#
# COMPACT_ATOMS: atom_id res chain seq x y z
N MET A 1 -6.15 -7.15 34.76
CA MET A 1 -4.71 -7.45 34.73
C MET A 1 -4.34 -7.51 33.28
N SER A 2 -3.79 -6.43 32.76
CA SER A 2 -3.27 -6.36 31.37
C SER A 2 -2.01 -7.23 31.32
N ARG A 3 -1.98 -8.25 30.45
CA ARG A 3 -0.80 -9.08 30.25
C ARG A 3 0.31 -8.23 29.66
N LEU A 4 1.43 -8.16 30.35
CA LEU A 4 2.70 -7.60 29.82
C LEU A 4 3.20 -8.30 28.53
N GLU A 5 2.55 -9.39 28.15
CA GLU A 5 2.87 -10.24 26.99
C GLU A 5 2.33 -9.69 25.65
N ASP A 6 1.46 -8.66 25.66
CA ASP A 6 0.86 -8.07 24.46
C ASP A 6 1.55 -6.77 24.00
N LEU A 7 2.67 -6.38 24.61
CA LEU A 7 3.47 -5.27 24.14
C LEU A 7 4.32 -5.75 22.94
N VAL A 8 3.83 -5.52 21.74
CA VAL A 8 4.66 -5.63 20.52
C VAL A 8 5.84 -4.69 20.71
N GLU A 9 7.05 -5.24 20.85
CA GLU A 9 8.26 -4.45 20.98
C GLU A 9 8.52 -3.75 19.64
N ILE A 10 8.27 -2.44 19.59
CA ILE A 10 8.54 -1.63 18.42
C ILE A 10 10.03 -1.25 18.46
N ALA A 11 10.76 -1.67 17.45
CA ALA A 11 12.17 -1.33 17.32
C ALA A 11 12.35 0.18 17.08
N TYR A 12 13.43 0.76 17.57
CA TYR A 12 13.74 2.19 17.48
C TYR A 12 12.63 3.13 18.01
N PRO A 13 12.18 2.99 19.27
CA PRO A 13 11.06 3.78 19.79
C PRO A 13 11.33 5.29 19.89
N GLY A 14 12.55 5.74 19.69
CA GLY A 14 12.93 7.17 19.60
C GLY A 14 12.87 7.75 18.20
N GLU A 15 12.54 6.97 17.18
CA GLU A 15 12.39 7.40 15.79
C GLU A 15 10.91 7.45 15.41
N PRO A 16 10.46 8.44 14.60
CA PRO A 16 9.10 8.42 14.07
C PRO A 16 8.97 7.34 13.00
N HIS A 17 7.88 6.58 13.02
CA HIS A 17 7.66 5.48 12.08
C HIS A 17 6.81 5.89 10.87
N CYS A 18 7.14 5.33 9.70
CA CYS A 18 6.49 5.59 8.41
C CYS A 18 5.86 4.28 7.88
N PRO A 19 4.63 3.93 8.30
CA PRO A 19 4.02 2.67 7.93
C PRO A 19 3.40 2.73 6.52
N ILE A 20 3.63 1.66 5.75
CA ILE A 20 3.00 1.43 4.45
C ILE A 20 2.42 0.03 4.38
N VAL A 21 1.19 -0.09 3.88
CA VAL A 21 0.59 -1.36 3.48
C VAL A 21 0.63 -1.45 1.96
N LEU A 22 1.33 -2.45 1.45
CA LEU A 22 1.27 -2.86 0.05
C LEU A 22 0.11 -3.84 -0.10
N LEU A 23 -0.94 -3.42 -0.83
CA LEU A 23 -2.15 -4.20 -1.07
C LEU A 23 -2.11 -4.71 -2.50
N LEU A 24 -1.76 -5.99 -2.67
CA LEU A 24 -1.34 -6.55 -3.95
C LEU A 24 -2.34 -7.58 -4.47
N ASP A 25 -2.84 -7.32 -5.66
CA ASP A 25 -3.67 -8.28 -6.40
C ASP A 25 -2.84 -9.50 -6.80
N THR A 26 -3.31 -10.67 -6.39
CA THR A 26 -2.76 -11.96 -6.78
C THR A 26 -3.82 -12.83 -7.44
N SER A 27 -4.86 -12.23 -8.02
CA SER A 27 -5.91 -12.94 -8.77
C SER A 27 -5.37 -13.63 -10.01
N GLY A 28 -6.15 -14.51 -10.59
CA GLY A 28 -5.75 -15.32 -11.74
C GLY A 28 -5.30 -14.50 -12.96
N SER A 29 -5.84 -13.27 -13.16
CA SER A 29 -5.47 -12.35 -14.24
C SER A 29 -4.02 -11.87 -14.15
N MET A 30 -3.45 -11.80 -12.95
CA MET A 30 -2.05 -11.42 -12.72
C MET A 30 -1.04 -12.44 -13.30
N SER A 31 -1.47 -13.67 -13.64
CA SER A 31 -0.63 -14.64 -14.36
C SER A 31 -0.38 -14.26 -15.82
N ILE A 32 -1.23 -13.37 -16.39
CA ILE A 32 -1.19 -13.01 -17.80
C ILE A 32 -0.07 -11.97 -18.04
N HIS A 33 0.69 -12.14 -19.12
CA HIS A 33 1.78 -11.24 -19.52
C HIS A 33 2.88 -11.06 -18.46
N GLY A 34 3.06 -12.03 -17.55
CA GLY A 34 4.14 -12.01 -16.57
C GLY A 34 3.99 -10.98 -15.45
N LYS A 35 2.80 -10.39 -15.25
CA LYS A 35 2.56 -9.34 -14.25
C LYS A 35 2.96 -9.76 -12.84
N ILE A 36 2.65 -11.01 -12.45
CA ILE A 36 3.00 -11.49 -11.11
C ILE A 36 4.53 -11.57 -10.90
N GLU A 37 5.29 -11.96 -11.93
CA GLU A 37 6.75 -12.01 -11.85
C GLU A 37 7.35 -10.60 -11.81
N GLU A 38 6.84 -9.68 -12.63
CA GLU A 38 7.22 -8.26 -12.59
C GLU A 38 6.93 -7.63 -11.22
N MET A 39 5.82 -8.00 -10.58
CA MET A 39 5.48 -7.55 -9.22
C MET A 39 6.47 -8.10 -8.19
N LYS A 40 6.88 -9.38 -8.30
CA LYS A 40 7.91 -9.97 -7.42
C LYS A 40 9.25 -9.25 -7.55
N ASP A 41 9.66 -8.98 -8.78
CA ASP A 41 10.91 -8.25 -9.05
C ASP A 41 10.83 -6.81 -8.51
N GLY A 42 9.67 -6.17 -8.68
CA GLY A 42 9.38 -4.86 -8.08
C GLY A 42 9.48 -4.85 -6.55
N LEU A 43 8.93 -5.86 -5.87
CA LEU A 43 9.05 -5.98 -4.41
C LEU A 43 10.49 -6.16 -3.94
N ARG A 44 11.30 -6.91 -4.71
CA ARG A 44 12.74 -7.04 -4.42
C ARG A 44 13.47 -5.71 -4.58
N ALA A 45 13.21 -5.01 -5.70
CA ALA A 45 13.78 -3.68 -5.94
C ALA A 45 13.36 -2.66 -4.86
N PHE A 46 12.10 -2.70 -4.41
CA PHE A 46 11.60 -1.87 -3.32
C PHE A 46 12.39 -2.07 -2.03
N LYS A 47 12.61 -3.33 -1.64
CA LYS A 47 13.41 -3.67 -0.45
C LYS A 47 14.85 -3.18 -0.59
N GLU A 48 15.50 -3.45 -1.73
CA GLU A 48 16.90 -3.08 -1.97
C GLU A 48 17.10 -1.57 -1.92
N GLU A 49 16.24 -0.81 -2.58
CA GLU A 49 16.31 0.65 -2.62
C GLU A 49 16.10 1.25 -1.22
N LEU A 50 15.06 0.85 -0.47
CA LEU A 50 14.85 1.28 0.91
C LEU A 50 16.00 0.86 1.84
N GLY A 51 16.56 -0.33 1.62
CA GLY A 51 17.69 -0.84 2.38
C GLY A 51 18.98 -0.04 2.18
N SER A 52 19.09 0.76 1.13
CA SER A 52 20.22 1.66 0.88
C SER A 52 20.17 2.94 1.73
N ASP A 53 19.00 3.33 2.23
CA ASP A 53 18.81 4.54 3.03
C ASP A 53 18.81 4.23 4.55
N VAL A 54 19.73 4.87 5.27
CA VAL A 54 19.94 4.61 6.72
C VAL A 54 18.74 5.01 7.57
N LEU A 55 18.01 6.09 7.21
CA LEU A 55 16.84 6.53 7.96
C LEU A 55 15.60 5.71 7.58
N ALA A 56 15.41 5.41 6.30
CA ALA A 56 14.32 4.55 5.85
C ALA A 56 14.36 3.18 6.54
N ARG A 57 15.56 2.57 6.69
CA ARG A 57 15.74 1.30 7.41
C ARG A 57 15.22 1.31 8.84
N LYS A 58 15.25 2.45 9.52
CA LYS A 58 14.83 2.59 10.92
C LYS A 58 13.40 3.08 11.09
N ARG A 59 12.83 3.70 10.06
CA ARG A 59 11.56 4.42 10.14
C ARG A 59 10.46 3.81 9.28
N VAL A 60 10.80 3.26 8.11
CA VAL A 60 9.80 2.69 7.20
C VAL A 60 9.43 1.29 7.68
N GLU A 61 8.14 1.08 7.92
CA GLU A 61 7.56 -0.21 8.23
C GLU A 61 6.64 -0.67 7.11
N ILE A 62 6.85 -1.90 6.67
CA ILE A 62 6.17 -2.48 5.52
C ILE A 62 5.29 -3.63 5.98
N ALA A 63 4.03 -3.61 5.59
CA ALA A 63 3.15 -4.78 5.60
C ALA A 63 2.72 -5.10 4.16
N VAL A 64 2.48 -6.36 3.86
CA VAL A 64 1.96 -6.81 2.57
C VAL A 64 0.68 -7.59 2.81
N VAL A 65 -0.39 -7.14 2.17
CA VAL A 65 -1.66 -7.87 2.07
C VAL A 65 -1.83 -8.30 0.63
N THR A 66 -2.08 -9.58 0.41
CA THR A 66 -2.40 -10.13 -0.91
C THR A 66 -3.88 -10.47 -0.98
N PHE A 67 -4.46 -10.35 -2.17
CA PHE A 67 -5.83 -10.75 -2.42
C PHE A 67 -5.97 -11.43 -3.80
N GLY A 68 -6.56 -12.61 -3.78
CA GLY A 68 -6.71 -13.49 -4.91
C GLY A 68 -7.65 -14.65 -4.54
N GLU A 69 -7.14 -15.83 -4.29
CA GLU A 69 -7.96 -16.95 -3.78
C GLU A 69 -8.52 -16.62 -2.38
N THR A 70 -7.73 -15.95 -1.57
CA THR A 70 -8.10 -15.43 -0.24
C THR A 70 -7.49 -14.04 -0.03
N VAL A 71 -7.96 -13.31 0.98
CA VAL A 71 -7.27 -12.14 1.53
C VAL A 71 -6.33 -12.60 2.62
N GLU A 72 -5.05 -12.29 2.51
CA GLU A 72 -4.02 -12.73 3.44
C GLU A 72 -3.04 -11.61 3.79
N VAL A 73 -2.66 -11.53 5.06
CA VAL A 73 -1.52 -10.73 5.51
C VAL A 73 -0.26 -11.55 5.21
N ALA A 74 0.23 -11.45 3.99
CA ALA A 74 1.40 -12.20 3.51
C ALA A 74 2.70 -11.79 4.23
N HIS A 75 2.75 -10.56 4.74
CA HIS A 75 3.83 -10.08 5.60
C HIS A 75 3.28 -9.05 6.59
N PRO A 76 3.40 -9.27 7.92
CA PRO A 76 2.99 -8.29 8.92
C PRO A 76 3.94 -7.08 8.95
N PHE A 77 3.54 -5.98 9.59
CA PHE A 77 4.42 -4.83 9.74
C PHE A 77 5.79 -5.18 10.29
N SER A 78 6.82 -4.84 9.54
CA SER A 78 8.21 -4.95 9.94
C SER A 78 9.04 -3.81 9.35
N LEU A 79 10.14 -3.47 10.03
CA LEU A 79 11.15 -2.56 9.45
C LEU A 79 11.80 -3.18 8.22
N VAL A 80 12.38 -2.33 7.37
CA VAL A 80 13.02 -2.71 6.10
C VAL A 80 14.02 -3.86 6.27
N ASP A 81 14.83 -3.86 7.33
CA ASP A 81 15.84 -4.90 7.56
C ASP A 81 15.23 -6.29 7.85
N ALA A 82 14.06 -6.33 8.48
CA ALA A 82 13.32 -7.55 8.77
C ALA A 82 12.32 -7.92 7.66
N PHE A 83 12.03 -6.99 6.74
CA PHE A 83 11.13 -7.24 5.64
C PHE A 83 11.71 -8.26 4.67
N THR A 84 10.98 -9.32 4.42
CA THR A 84 11.28 -10.29 3.36
C THR A 84 10.11 -10.30 2.39
N PRO A 85 10.31 -9.92 1.11
CA PRO A 85 9.26 -10.01 0.11
C PRO A 85 8.61 -11.39 0.13
N PRO A 86 7.28 -11.50 0.30
CA PRO A 86 6.61 -12.78 0.33
C PRO A 86 6.65 -13.46 -1.05
N GLU A 87 6.65 -14.78 -1.05
CA GLU A 87 6.39 -15.53 -2.28
C GLU A 87 4.90 -15.40 -2.62
N ILE A 88 4.61 -14.86 -3.78
CA ILE A 88 3.25 -14.65 -4.27
C ILE A 88 3.00 -15.44 -5.55
N SER A 89 1.79 -15.92 -5.73
CA SER A 89 1.38 -16.65 -6.94
C SER A 89 -0.01 -16.21 -7.35
N ALA A 90 -0.25 -16.14 -8.66
CA ALA A 90 -1.54 -15.71 -9.17
C ALA A 90 -2.56 -16.85 -9.15
N ALA A 91 -3.66 -16.66 -8.42
CA ALA A 91 -4.80 -17.59 -8.35
C ALA A 91 -6.08 -16.92 -7.85
N GLY A 92 -7.22 -17.48 -8.17
CA GLY A 92 -8.53 -17.07 -7.62
C GLY A 92 -9.13 -15.82 -8.24
N LEU A 93 -9.99 -15.17 -7.46
CA LEU A 93 -10.78 -14.00 -7.82
C LEU A 93 -10.12 -12.70 -7.30
N THR A 94 -10.88 -11.62 -7.21
CA THR A 94 -10.37 -10.28 -6.79
C THR A 94 -11.19 -9.74 -5.62
N PRO A 95 -11.07 -10.30 -4.39
CA PRO A 95 -11.80 -9.82 -3.21
C PRO A 95 -11.21 -8.49 -2.70
N MET A 96 -11.31 -7.45 -3.52
CA MET A 96 -10.68 -6.14 -3.31
C MET A 96 -11.28 -5.40 -2.13
N GLY A 97 -12.60 -5.49 -1.94
CA GLY A 97 -13.29 -4.82 -0.85
C GLY A 97 -12.83 -5.33 0.51
N GLU A 98 -12.83 -6.65 0.70
CA GLU A 98 -12.34 -7.30 1.92
C GLU A 98 -10.86 -6.94 2.16
N ALA A 99 -10.04 -6.93 1.11
CA ALA A 99 -8.63 -6.61 1.20
C ALA A 99 -8.37 -5.15 1.64
N ILE A 100 -9.14 -4.20 1.12
CA ILE A 100 -9.05 -2.78 1.52
C ILE A 100 -9.41 -2.64 3.00
N LEU A 101 -10.49 -3.26 3.47
CA LEU A 101 -10.88 -3.21 4.89
C LEU A 101 -9.83 -3.87 5.80
N CYS A 102 -9.23 -4.97 5.35
CA CYS A 102 -8.09 -5.59 6.04
C CYS A 102 -6.91 -4.61 6.18
N ALA A 103 -6.50 -3.94 5.10
CA ALA A 103 -5.41 -2.95 5.13
C ALA A 103 -5.71 -1.77 6.07
N ILE A 104 -6.94 -1.25 6.04
CA ILE A 104 -7.38 -0.17 6.93
C ILE A 104 -7.32 -0.63 8.40
N THR A 105 -7.74 -1.86 8.70
CA THR A 105 -7.70 -2.44 10.04
C THR A 105 -6.26 -2.56 10.54
N LEU A 106 -5.35 -3.09 9.73
CA LEU A 106 -3.92 -3.18 10.06
C LEU A 106 -3.31 -1.83 10.41
N ILE A 107 -3.63 -0.79 9.63
CA ILE A 107 -3.16 0.57 9.91
C ILE A 107 -3.70 1.10 11.23
N LYS A 108 -4.99 0.91 11.52
CA LYS A 108 -5.60 1.36 12.78
C LYS A 108 -4.95 0.68 13.99
N GLU A 109 -4.75 -0.63 13.91
CA GLU A 109 -4.07 -1.39 14.96
C GLU A 109 -2.62 -0.92 15.14
N ARG A 110 -1.87 -0.70 14.06
CA ARG A 110 -0.48 -0.24 14.13
C ARG A 110 -0.37 1.16 14.73
N LYS A 111 -1.24 2.09 14.34
CA LYS A 111 -1.31 3.43 14.93
C LYS A 111 -1.63 3.40 16.43
N GLU A 112 -2.52 2.50 16.85
CA GLU A 112 -2.83 2.33 18.27
C GLU A 112 -1.62 1.80 19.06
N GLN A 113 -0.83 0.89 18.48
CA GLN A 113 0.43 0.42 19.06
C GLN A 113 1.43 1.60 19.23
N TYR A 114 1.59 2.45 18.21
CA TYR A 114 2.45 3.64 18.33
C TYR A 114 1.95 4.59 19.41
N ARG A 115 0.66 4.89 19.42
CA ARG A 115 0.05 5.76 20.42
C ARG A 115 0.28 5.24 21.84
N THR A 116 0.12 3.95 22.05
CA THR A 116 0.32 3.31 23.36
C THR A 116 1.79 3.32 23.79
N ALA A 117 2.70 3.18 22.82
CA ALA A 117 4.15 3.23 23.06
C ALA A 117 4.72 4.66 23.13
N GLY A 118 3.91 5.70 22.86
CA GLY A 118 4.36 7.10 22.81
C GLY A 118 5.30 7.40 21.62
N ILE A 119 5.12 6.69 20.51
CA ILE A 119 5.94 6.80 19.30
C ILE A 119 5.20 7.69 18.29
N ASP A 120 5.90 8.66 17.73
CA ASP A 120 5.39 9.47 16.63
C ASP A 120 5.34 8.67 15.33
N SER A 121 4.36 8.95 14.48
CA SER A 121 4.26 8.31 13.17
C SER A 121 3.87 9.31 12.09
N TYR A 122 4.42 9.11 10.91
CA TYR A 122 3.95 9.76 9.70
C TYR A 122 2.58 9.23 9.32
N ARG A 123 1.84 9.97 8.49
CA ARG A 123 0.57 9.51 7.95
C ARG A 123 0.81 8.25 7.11
N PRO A 124 0.17 7.12 7.47
CA PRO A 124 0.35 5.84 6.78
C PRO A 124 -0.07 5.87 5.31
N TRP A 125 0.48 4.96 4.52
CA TRP A 125 0.08 4.77 3.12
C TRP A 125 -0.56 3.39 2.92
N ILE A 126 -1.67 3.35 2.17
CA ILE A 126 -2.22 2.13 1.57
C ILE A 126 -1.97 2.24 0.07
N PHE A 127 -1.14 1.37 -0.47
CA PHE A 127 -0.76 1.37 -1.88
C PHE A 127 -1.35 0.14 -2.55
N LEU A 128 -2.50 0.34 -3.22
CA LEU A 128 -3.25 -0.71 -3.92
C LEU A 128 -2.71 -0.90 -5.33
N VAL A 129 -2.40 -2.13 -5.70
CA VAL A 129 -2.01 -2.52 -7.07
C VAL A 129 -2.91 -3.65 -7.53
N THR A 130 -3.65 -3.46 -8.64
CA THR A 130 -4.58 -4.44 -9.21
C THR A 130 -4.61 -4.35 -10.73
N ASP A 131 -4.96 -5.45 -11.40
CA ASP A 131 -5.25 -5.48 -12.84
C ASP A 131 -6.70 -5.83 -13.14
N GLY A 132 -7.54 -5.99 -12.09
CA GLY A 132 -8.90 -6.49 -12.20
C GLY A 132 -9.97 -5.57 -11.63
N GLU A 133 -11.20 -6.02 -11.81
CA GLU A 133 -12.37 -5.47 -11.15
C GLU A 133 -12.62 -6.23 -9.84
N PRO A 134 -13.19 -5.57 -8.79
CA PRO A 134 -13.56 -6.29 -7.58
C PRO A 134 -14.61 -7.35 -7.87
N THR A 135 -14.49 -8.50 -7.23
CA THR A 135 -15.47 -9.61 -7.36
C THR A 135 -16.36 -9.76 -6.14
N ASP A 136 -16.06 -9.05 -5.06
CA ASP A 136 -16.75 -9.11 -3.77
C ASP A 136 -17.62 -7.86 -3.48
N MET A 137 -17.48 -6.79 -4.27
CA MET A 137 -18.25 -5.57 -4.11
C MET A 137 -18.66 -4.98 -5.46
N TYR A 138 -19.84 -4.34 -5.49
CA TYR A 138 -20.39 -3.67 -6.68
C TYR A 138 -20.99 -2.33 -6.30
N GLY A 139 -20.98 -1.39 -7.22
CA GLY A 139 -21.51 -0.05 -6.97
C GLY A 139 -22.94 -0.08 -6.41
N GLY A 140 -23.10 0.43 -5.19
CA GLY A 140 -24.37 0.50 -4.47
C GLY A 140 -24.72 -0.69 -3.58
N ASP A 141 -23.88 -1.71 -3.47
CA ASP A 141 -24.06 -2.75 -2.44
C ASP A 141 -23.48 -2.31 -1.08
N ALA A 142 -23.77 -3.10 -0.03
CA ALA A 142 -23.38 -2.76 1.33
C ALA A 142 -21.86 -2.70 1.52
N LEU A 143 -21.11 -3.64 0.92
CA LEU A 143 -19.66 -3.67 1.03
C LEU A 143 -19.01 -2.50 0.28
N TRP A 144 -19.55 -2.15 -0.90
CA TRP A 144 -19.09 -0.98 -1.65
C TRP A 144 -19.22 0.30 -0.83
N GLU A 145 -20.39 0.52 -0.22
CA GLU A 145 -20.64 1.70 0.61
C GLU A 145 -19.74 1.72 1.85
N GLU A 146 -19.52 0.56 2.47
CA GLU A 146 -18.62 0.43 3.60
C GLU A 146 -17.17 0.79 3.22
N VAL A 147 -16.66 0.21 2.13
CA VAL A 147 -15.28 0.42 1.65
C VAL A 147 -15.05 1.87 1.24
N THR A 148 -15.94 2.42 0.40
CA THR A 148 -15.81 3.81 -0.08
C THR A 148 -15.97 4.82 1.06
N GLY A 149 -16.87 4.55 2.00
CA GLY A 149 -17.04 5.33 3.22
C GLY A 149 -15.80 5.29 4.12
N ALA A 150 -15.21 4.11 4.31
CA ALA A 150 -14.01 3.94 5.11
C ALA A 150 -12.79 4.65 4.50
N ILE A 151 -12.59 4.54 3.17
CA ILE A 151 -11.51 5.25 2.46
C ILE A 151 -11.69 6.76 2.62
N ARG A 152 -12.87 7.28 2.32
CA ARG A 152 -13.16 8.72 2.39
C ARG A 152 -12.93 9.26 3.80
N THR A 153 -13.51 8.61 4.80
CA THR A 153 -13.38 9.02 6.20
C THR A 153 -11.94 8.99 6.67
N GLY A 154 -11.20 7.92 6.33
CA GLY A 154 -9.79 7.78 6.70
C GLY A 154 -8.90 8.86 6.06
N GLU A 155 -9.13 9.19 4.78
CA GLU A 155 -8.41 10.28 4.09
C GLU A 155 -8.75 11.65 4.68
N GLU A 156 -10.04 11.96 4.90
CA GLU A 156 -10.50 13.23 5.47
C GLU A 156 -9.96 13.45 6.88
N ASN A 157 -9.91 12.41 7.69
CA ASN A 157 -9.38 12.47 9.06
C ASN A 157 -7.86 12.40 9.15
N GLY A 158 -7.14 12.27 8.02
CA GLY A 158 -5.68 12.13 8.02
C GLY A 158 -5.17 10.81 8.60
N GLU A 159 -6.00 9.77 8.59
CA GLU A 159 -5.64 8.46 9.14
C GLU A 159 -4.64 7.73 8.27
N PHE A 160 -4.76 7.85 6.95
CA PHE A 160 -3.86 7.29 5.94
C PHE A 160 -3.97 8.04 4.61
N PHE A 161 -3.10 7.72 3.67
CA PHE A 161 -3.25 8.04 2.25
C PHE A 161 -3.59 6.76 1.50
N PHE A 162 -4.57 6.84 0.57
CA PHE A 162 -4.97 5.72 -0.29
C PHE A 162 -4.53 5.97 -1.73
N PHE A 163 -3.63 5.13 -2.27
CA PHE A 163 -3.06 5.25 -3.61
C PHE A 163 -3.45 4.04 -4.47
N PRO A 164 -4.50 4.13 -5.28
CA PRO A 164 -4.87 3.05 -6.18
C PRO A 164 -4.09 3.13 -7.50
N VAL A 165 -3.46 2.01 -7.87
CA VAL A 165 -2.75 1.81 -9.13
C VAL A 165 -3.38 0.67 -9.90
N GLY A 166 -3.81 0.93 -11.13
CA GLY A 166 -4.36 -0.06 -12.05
C GLY A 166 -3.36 -0.48 -13.12
N ALA A 167 -2.97 -1.75 -13.16
CA ALA A 167 -2.27 -2.35 -14.28
C ALA A 167 -3.29 -2.78 -15.35
N GLU A 168 -2.89 -2.83 -16.63
CA GLU A 168 -3.81 -3.25 -17.68
C GLU A 168 -4.22 -4.73 -17.52
N PRO A 169 -5.54 -5.07 -17.57
CA PRO A 169 -6.69 -4.28 -18.05
C PRO A 169 -7.60 -3.67 -16.97
N ALA A 170 -7.09 -3.23 -15.83
CA ALA A 170 -7.89 -2.67 -14.73
C ALA A 170 -8.94 -1.63 -15.19
N ASP A 171 -10.15 -1.72 -14.63
CA ASP A 171 -11.17 -0.69 -14.83
C ASP A 171 -10.86 0.55 -13.99
N MET A 172 -10.28 1.55 -14.65
CA MET A 172 -9.91 2.81 -14.00
C MET A 172 -11.12 3.61 -13.50
N LYS A 173 -12.34 3.38 -14.03
CA LYS A 173 -13.56 4.05 -13.54
C LYS A 173 -13.96 3.49 -12.18
N ILE A 174 -13.83 2.18 -11.99
CA ILE A 174 -14.05 1.55 -10.68
C ILE A 174 -13.03 2.07 -9.68
N LEU A 175 -11.74 2.10 -10.04
CA LEU A 175 -10.70 2.64 -9.17
C LEU A 175 -10.95 4.12 -8.83
N ALA A 176 -11.40 4.93 -9.79
CA ALA A 176 -11.76 6.32 -9.53
C ALA A 176 -12.97 6.45 -8.60
N ALA A 177 -13.96 5.56 -8.72
CA ALA A 177 -15.15 5.57 -7.88
C ALA A 177 -14.87 5.22 -6.41
N ILE A 178 -13.86 4.39 -6.14
CA ILE A 178 -13.41 4.08 -4.77
C ILE A 178 -12.36 5.06 -4.25
N SER A 179 -11.76 5.88 -5.12
CA SER A 179 -10.72 6.85 -4.74
C SER A 179 -11.29 8.00 -3.92
N PRO A 180 -10.55 8.54 -2.95
CA PRO A 180 -10.97 9.73 -2.23
C PRO A 180 -10.92 10.97 -3.16
N PRO A 181 -11.75 11.99 -2.90
CA PRO A 181 -11.74 13.22 -3.69
C PRO A 181 -10.35 13.87 -3.79
N GLY A 182 -9.94 14.23 -5.00
CA GLY A 182 -8.65 14.87 -5.26
C GLY A 182 -7.45 13.92 -5.31
N ARG A 183 -7.70 12.61 -5.35
CA ARG A 183 -6.67 11.58 -5.53
C ARG A 183 -7.10 10.60 -6.62
N ASP A 184 -6.80 10.95 -7.84
CA ASP A 184 -7.12 10.10 -8.98
C ASP A 184 -6.27 8.82 -8.98
N PRO A 185 -6.83 7.67 -9.43
CA PRO A 185 -6.07 6.45 -9.60
C PRO A 185 -5.02 6.61 -10.70
N VAL A 186 -3.93 5.89 -10.57
CA VAL A 186 -2.84 5.91 -11.56
C VAL A 186 -2.91 4.65 -12.42
N ARG A 187 -2.84 4.81 -13.75
CA ARG A 187 -2.65 3.68 -14.66
C ARG A 187 -1.16 3.35 -14.76
N LEU A 188 -0.80 2.11 -14.48
CA LEU A 188 0.56 1.60 -14.68
C LEU A 188 0.84 1.43 -16.18
N ARG A 189 1.91 2.04 -16.68
CA ARG A 189 2.34 1.88 -18.08
C ARG A 189 3.07 0.55 -18.26
N GLU A 190 2.72 -0.20 -19.30
CA GLU A 190 3.50 -1.33 -19.83
C GLU A 190 4.05 -2.30 -18.73
N ASN A 191 3.28 -2.57 -17.68
CA ASN A 191 3.69 -3.42 -16.56
C ASN A 191 4.99 -2.97 -15.85
N ARG A 192 5.27 -1.68 -15.80
CA ARG A 192 6.48 -1.12 -15.17
C ARG A 192 6.44 -1.18 -13.63
N PHE A 193 6.17 -2.35 -13.09
CA PHE A 193 6.08 -2.57 -11.63
C PHE A 193 7.38 -2.20 -10.92
N SER A 194 8.54 -2.58 -11.48
CA SER A 194 9.84 -2.26 -10.86
C SER A 194 10.06 -0.76 -10.75
N ASP A 195 9.75 0.02 -11.79
CA ASP A 195 9.89 1.48 -11.74
C ASP A 195 8.93 2.12 -10.73
N MET A 196 7.70 1.62 -10.66
CA MET A 196 6.71 2.04 -9.67
C MET A 196 7.21 1.78 -8.25
N PHE A 197 7.72 0.59 -7.98
CA PHE A 197 8.22 0.23 -6.66
C PHE A 197 9.50 0.99 -6.29
N VAL A 198 10.40 1.26 -7.23
CA VAL A 198 11.57 2.14 -7.02
C VAL A 198 11.12 3.57 -6.70
N TRP A 199 10.14 4.10 -7.43
CA TRP A 199 9.55 5.41 -7.11
C TRP A 199 8.93 5.41 -5.70
N LEU A 200 8.20 4.37 -5.35
CA LEU A 200 7.56 4.24 -4.04
C LEU A 200 8.60 4.20 -2.91
N SER A 201 9.70 3.46 -3.10
CA SER A 201 10.79 3.39 -2.11
C SER A 201 11.43 4.76 -1.89
N ARG A 202 11.75 5.49 -2.95
CA ARG A 202 12.30 6.85 -2.87
C ARG A 202 11.33 7.83 -2.22
N SER A 203 10.04 7.68 -2.51
CA SER A 203 8.99 8.48 -1.87
C SER A 203 8.93 8.22 -0.36
N GLN A 204 8.96 6.96 0.06
CA GLN A 204 8.98 6.57 1.47
C GLN A 204 10.26 7.03 2.18
N ALA A 205 11.42 6.88 1.57
CA ALA A 205 12.68 7.39 2.10
C ALA A 205 12.62 8.92 2.29
N LYS A 206 12.10 9.66 1.30
CA LYS A 206 11.95 11.12 1.37
C LYS A 206 10.98 11.55 2.48
N VAL A 207 9.84 10.85 2.64
CA VAL A 207 8.91 11.10 3.74
C VAL A 207 9.59 10.82 5.08
N SER A 208 10.29 9.71 5.21
CA SER A 208 10.97 9.32 6.45
C SER A 208 12.06 10.28 6.90
N THR A 209 12.62 11.11 6.00
CA THR A 209 13.62 12.14 6.30
C THR A 209 13.03 13.51 6.62
N SER A 210 11.74 13.74 6.38
CA SER A 210 11.04 14.98 6.68
C SER A 210 10.69 15.10 8.18
N VAL A 211 10.08 16.20 8.56
CA VAL A 211 9.47 16.35 9.90
C VAL A 211 8.02 15.86 9.82
N THR A 212 7.55 15.18 10.86
CA THR A 212 6.15 14.72 10.94
C THR A 212 5.19 15.92 10.80
N GLY A 213 4.28 15.82 9.82
CA GLY A 213 3.34 16.90 9.51
C GLY A 213 3.77 17.86 8.39
N ASP A 214 5.01 17.77 7.89
CA ASP A 214 5.47 18.57 6.75
C ASP A 214 4.83 18.09 5.43
N GLN A 215 4.71 19.04 4.49
CA GLN A 215 4.37 18.70 3.11
C GLN A 215 5.62 18.23 2.37
N VAL A 216 5.59 17.00 1.88
CA VAL A 216 6.67 16.42 1.09
C VAL A 216 6.28 16.42 -0.39
N ILE A 217 7.11 17.06 -1.22
CA ILE A 217 6.94 17.03 -2.68
C ILE A 217 7.60 15.75 -3.19
N LEU A 218 6.80 14.84 -3.73
CA LEU A 218 7.26 13.59 -4.33
C LEU A 218 7.80 13.81 -5.75
N GLU A 219 8.56 12.86 -6.27
CA GLU A 219 9.02 12.89 -7.65
C GLU A 219 7.83 12.74 -8.62
N ASP A 220 7.87 13.46 -9.74
CA ASP A 220 6.87 13.32 -10.80
C ASP A 220 7.06 11.97 -11.52
N PHE A 221 5.98 11.19 -11.57
CA PHE A 221 5.95 9.90 -12.26
C PHE A 221 5.10 9.91 -13.54
N PHE A 222 4.55 11.07 -13.92
CA PHE A 222 3.74 11.23 -15.12
C PHE A 222 4.54 11.68 -16.35
N GLY A 223 5.74 12.23 -16.18
CA GLY A 223 6.55 12.78 -17.24
C GLY A 223 7.01 11.77 -18.31
N PRO A 224 7.73 12.22 -19.34
CA PRO A 224 8.34 11.33 -20.33
C PRO A 224 9.27 10.32 -19.65
N GLY A 225 8.98 9.03 -19.80
CA GLY A 225 9.68 7.95 -19.10
C GLY A 225 9.14 7.61 -17.71
N GLY A 226 8.12 8.30 -17.18
CA GLY A 226 7.41 7.94 -15.95
C GLY A 226 6.67 6.60 -16.07
N TRP A 227 6.44 5.96 -14.92
CA TRP A 227 5.77 4.66 -14.85
C TRP A 227 4.24 4.75 -14.85
N GLY A 228 3.69 5.92 -14.56
CA GLY A 228 2.25 6.14 -14.43
C GLY A 228 1.68 7.11 -15.45
N GLU A 229 0.38 7.02 -15.67
CA GLU A 229 -0.42 7.97 -16.42
C GLU A 229 -1.77 8.20 -15.73
N LEU A 230 -2.31 9.43 -15.88
CA LEU A 230 -3.66 9.72 -15.45
C LEU A 230 -4.65 9.12 -16.46
N PRO A 231 -5.66 8.37 -15.99
CA PRO A 231 -6.69 7.87 -16.90
C PRO A 231 -7.51 9.02 -17.47
N LEU A 232 -7.82 8.95 -18.77
CA LEU A 232 -8.79 9.82 -19.41
C LEU A 232 -10.19 9.19 -19.22
N PHE A 233 -11.09 9.90 -18.55
CA PHE A 233 -12.49 9.49 -18.32
C PHE A 233 -13.44 10.19 -19.27
#